data_160b61b1299e8c4e8ba17eab10352a25
#
_entry.id   160b61b1299e8c4e8ba17eab10352a25
#
_cell.length_a   1.000
_cell.length_b   1.000
_cell.length_c   1.000
_cell.angle_alpha   90.00
_cell.angle_beta   90.00
_cell.angle_gamma   90.00
#
_symmetry.space_group_name_H-M   'P 1'
#
loop_
_entity.id
_entity.type
_entity.pdbx_description
1 polymer ?
#
loop_
_entity_poly.entity_id
_entity_poly.type
_entity_poly.pdbx_seq_one_letter_code
_entity_poly.pdbx_strand_id
1 'polypeptide(L)'
;MPMLRQRTLKTAIRATGVGLHTGDKVYMTLRPAAVNSGITFRRVDLDEPVDIPADPLLVGETMLGTTLIKDGVKVATVEHLLAALAGLGIDNINIDLSAPEVPIMDGSAAPFIFLLQSAGIEEQNAAKRFIRIKKKIRVEDGDKWAELRPFNGFKVDFEVYFNHPVFNKIDQRAQIDFSSSSFLKEVSRARTFCFLRDVEALRERNLTLGGSMDNAIVLDDYRILNEDGLRYANEFVIHKILDAIGDAYLLGHSLIGELRAYKSGHDLNNKLFRALLADESAWEEVTFEDSRKSPISYATPSYA
;
A
#
# COMPACT_ATOMS: atom_id res chain seq x y z
N MET A 1 2.51 11.36 -29.11
CA MET A 1 2.78 11.78 -27.74
C MET A 1 3.91 10.93 -27.17
N PRO A 2 4.61 11.39 -26.12
CA PRO A 2 5.74 10.64 -25.60
C PRO A 2 5.27 9.32 -24.95
N MET A 3 6.19 8.38 -24.92
CA MET A 3 6.09 7.12 -24.17
C MET A 3 5.77 7.39 -22.71
N LEU A 4 4.93 6.54 -22.10
CA LEU A 4 4.72 6.59 -20.66
C LEU A 4 5.97 6.09 -19.94
N ARG A 5 6.56 6.96 -19.10
CA ARG A 5 7.88 6.76 -18.51
C ARG A 5 7.82 6.32 -17.06
N GLN A 6 8.87 5.62 -16.64
CA GLN A 6 9.12 5.34 -15.23
C GLN A 6 9.34 6.64 -14.46
N ARG A 7 9.11 6.58 -13.13
CA ARG A 7 9.22 7.72 -12.22
C ARG A 7 10.07 7.40 -11.01
N THR A 8 10.81 8.41 -10.57
CA THR A 8 11.54 8.43 -9.32
C THR A 8 11.38 9.79 -8.64
N LEU A 9 12.06 10.03 -7.52
CA LEU A 9 12.12 11.34 -6.88
C LEU A 9 13.17 12.24 -7.56
N LYS A 10 12.98 13.56 -7.50
CA LYS A 10 14.01 14.54 -7.90
C LYS A 10 15.09 14.67 -6.84
N THR A 11 14.71 14.71 -5.58
CA THR A 11 15.61 14.91 -4.44
C THR A 11 15.29 13.95 -3.31
N ALA A 12 16.24 13.72 -2.42
CA ALA A 12 15.99 12.96 -1.20
C ALA A 12 15.17 13.80 -0.20
N ILE A 13 14.27 13.12 0.54
CA ILE A 13 13.48 13.73 1.62
C ILE A 13 13.52 12.84 2.84
N ARG A 14 13.48 13.46 4.03
CA ARG A 14 13.51 12.78 5.33
C ARG A 14 12.24 13.00 6.10
N ALA A 15 11.84 11.99 6.85
CA ALA A 15 10.76 12.06 7.83
C ALA A 15 11.14 11.31 9.10
N THR A 16 10.50 11.67 10.18
CA THR A 16 10.61 10.98 11.47
C THR A 16 9.21 10.64 11.95
N GLY A 17 9.04 9.45 12.47
CA GLY A 17 7.78 8.99 13.04
C GLY A 17 8.00 7.85 14.02
N VAL A 18 6.95 7.12 14.33
CA VAL A 18 6.98 5.94 15.21
C VAL A 18 6.45 4.72 14.46
N GLY A 19 7.00 3.55 14.76
CA GLY A 19 6.44 2.28 14.30
C GLY A 19 5.11 2.00 15.00
N LEU A 20 4.10 1.56 14.27
CA LEU A 20 2.79 1.23 14.84
C LEU A 20 2.88 0.11 15.86
N HIS A 21 3.60 -0.95 15.52
CA HIS A 21 3.70 -2.16 16.35
C HIS A 21 4.82 -2.06 17.37
N THR A 22 6.01 -1.63 16.94
CA THR A 22 7.19 -1.53 17.81
C THR A 22 7.14 -0.37 18.80
N GLY A 23 6.52 0.74 18.42
CA GLY A 23 6.59 2.00 19.18
C GLY A 23 7.94 2.71 19.05
N ASP A 24 8.88 2.15 18.30
CA ASP A 24 10.21 2.71 18.11
C ASP A 24 10.17 3.98 17.27
N LYS A 25 11.07 4.91 17.58
CA LYS A 25 11.30 6.08 16.74
C LYS A 25 12.01 5.66 15.46
N VAL A 26 11.44 6.04 14.33
CA VAL A 26 11.94 5.69 12.98
C VAL A 26 12.37 6.95 12.26
N TYR A 27 13.62 6.97 11.78
CA TYR A 27 14.09 7.92 10.78
C TYR A 27 13.99 7.24 9.41
N MET A 28 13.23 7.84 8.52
CA MET A 28 13.05 7.37 7.15
C MET A 28 13.63 8.38 6.17
N THR A 29 14.40 7.91 5.19
CA THR A 29 14.87 8.73 4.08
C THR A 29 14.41 8.10 2.76
N LEU A 30 13.63 8.86 1.99
CA LEU A 30 13.20 8.49 0.64
C LEU A 30 14.20 9.09 -0.35
N ARG A 31 14.83 8.27 -1.20
CA ARG A 31 15.89 8.70 -2.13
C ARG A 31 15.56 8.30 -3.56
N PRO A 32 15.92 9.13 -4.56
CA PRO A 32 15.88 8.73 -5.96
C PRO A 32 16.61 7.40 -6.18
N ALA A 33 16.15 6.63 -7.17
CA ALA A 33 16.79 5.39 -7.57
C ALA A 33 16.92 5.30 -9.11
N ALA A 34 17.82 4.45 -9.59
CA ALA A 34 18.08 4.28 -11.01
C ALA A 34 16.87 3.67 -11.74
N VAL A 35 16.81 3.85 -13.07
CA VAL A 35 15.82 3.16 -13.91
C VAL A 35 15.89 1.66 -13.71
N ASN A 36 14.73 1.01 -13.68
CA ASN A 36 14.56 -0.45 -13.51
C ASN A 36 15.09 -1.00 -12.18
N SER A 37 15.37 -0.15 -11.18
CA SER A 37 15.81 -0.63 -9.85
C SER A 37 14.65 -1.10 -8.97
N GLY A 38 13.42 -0.66 -9.27
CA GLY A 38 12.25 -0.95 -8.43
C GLY A 38 12.27 -0.22 -7.08
N ILE A 39 11.52 -0.74 -6.14
CA ILE A 39 11.37 -0.21 -4.78
C ILE A 39 12.22 -1.07 -3.85
N THR A 40 13.15 -0.45 -3.12
CA THR A 40 14.03 -1.16 -2.17
C THR A 40 13.98 -0.49 -0.81
N PHE A 41 13.65 -1.26 0.21
CA PHE A 41 13.80 -0.89 1.61
C PHE A 41 15.22 -1.24 2.08
N ARG A 42 15.86 -0.33 2.79
CA ARG A 42 17.21 -0.51 3.32
C ARG A 42 17.22 -0.28 4.83
N ARG A 43 17.61 -1.31 5.58
CA ARG A 43 17.86 -1.23 7.02
C ARG A 43 19.25 -0.66 7.26
N VAL A 44 19.31 0.63 7.63
CA VAL A 44 20.58 1.37 7.82
C VAL A 44 21.06 1.42 9.25
N ASP A 45 20.29 0.86 10.17
CA ASP A 45 20.59 0.74 11.61
C ASP A 45 21.39 -0.52 11.96
N LEU A 46 21.60 -1.42 11.01
CA LEU A 46 22.37 -2.64 11.18
C LEU A 46 23.86 -2.36 10.91
N ASP A 47 24.77 -3.15 11.50
CA ASP A 47 26.22 -3.04 11.29
C ASP A 47 26.57 -3.05 9.79
N GLU A 48 25.92 -3.93 9.03
CA GLU A 48 25.93 -3.93 7.58
C GLU A 48 24.50 -3.63 7.07
N PRO A 49 24.30 -2.57 6.28
CA PRO A 49 22.98 -2.26 5.72
C PRO A 49 22.45 -3.39 4.83
N VAL A 50 21.16 -3.75 5.02
CA VAL A 50 20.50 -4.83 4.29
C VAL A 50 19.44 -4.26 3.37
N ASP A 51 19.51 -4.60 2.09
CA ASP A 51 18.54 -4.24 1.07
C ASP A 51 17.47 -5.32 0.93
N ILE A 52 16.21 -4.91 1.07
CA ILE A 52 15.01 -5.76 0.98
C ILE A 52 14.14 -5.19 -0.14
N PRO A 53 14.11 -5.82 -1.33
CA PRO A 53 13.24 -5.36 -2.41
C PRO A 53 11.76 -5.54 -2.04
N ALA A 54 10.92 -4.66 -2.56
CA ALA A 54 9.47 -4.84 -2.51
C ALA A 54 9.08 -5.99 -3.46
N ASP A 55 8.87 -7.15 -2.90
CA ASP A 55 8.56 -8.40 -3.61
C ASP A 55 7.53 -9.20 -2.81
N PRO A 56 6.40 -9.63 -3.41
CA PRO A 56 5.39 -10.42 -2.70
C PRO A 56 5.92 -11.78 -2.22
N LEU A 57 7.00 -12.28 -2.81
CA LEU A 57 7.65 -13.54 -2.39
C LEU A 57 8.45 -13.37 -1.10
N LEU A 58 8.82 -12.14 -0.73
CA LEU A 58 9.49 -11.81 0.53
C LEU A 58 8.53 -11.49 1.68
N VAL A 59 7.23 -11.48 1.46
CA VAL A 59 6.25 -11.32 2.55
C VAL A 59 6.32 -12.54 3.45
N GLY A 60 6.69 -12.33 4.72
CA GLY A 60 6.86 -13.39 5.73
C GLY A 60 5.84 -13.31 6.87
N GLU A 61 5.37 -12.10 7.22
CA GLU A 61 4.36 -11.89 8.27
C GLU A 61 3.25 -10.99 7.73
N THR A 62 1.99 -11.30 8.09
CA THR A 62 0.80 -10.59 7.61
C THR A 62 -0.18 -10.24 8.72
N MET A 63 0.26 -10.36 9.98
CA MET A 63 -0.57 -10.01 11.13
C MET A 63 -0.62 -8.49 11.29
N LEU A 64 -1.80 -7.91 11.06
CA LEU A 64 -2.09 -6.48 11.19
C LEU A 64 -1.27 -5.54 10.29
N GLY A 65 -0.59 -6.09 9.29
CA GLY A 65 0.23 -5.33 8.34
C GLY A 65 1.06 -6.27 7.49
N THR A 66 1.65 -5.75 6.44
CA THR A 66 2.53 -6.51 5.54
C THR A 66 3.99 -6.32 5.94
N THR A 67 4.66 -7.44 6.25
CA THR A 67 6.08 -7.46 6.65
C THR A 67 6.91 -8.22 5.61
N LEU A 68 7.91 -7.55 5.06
CA LEU A 68 8.93 -8.16 4.20
C LEU A 68 10.06 -8.73 5.07
N ILE A 69 10.51 -9.93 4.72
CA ILE A 69 11.61 -10.61 5.42
C ILE A 69 12.61 -11.14 4.40
N LYS A 70 13.87 -10.78 4.58
CA LYS A 70 15.00 -11.29 3.79
C LYS A 70 16.19 -11.54 4.70
N ASP A 71 16.76 -12.75 4.65
CA ASP A 71 17.92 -13.17 5.43
C ASP A 71 17.76 -12.89 6.95
N GLY A 72 16.55 -13.07 7.49
CA GLY A 72 16.21 -12.83 8.89
C GLY A 72 16.00 -11.34 9.26
N VAL A 73 16.24 -10.41 8.33
CA VAL A 73 16.00 -8.99 8.51
C VAL A 73 14.61 -8.63 8.01
N LYS A 74 13.87 -7.84 8.78
CA LYS A 74 12.49 -7.48 8.45
C LYS A 74 12.26 -5.97 8.31
N VAL A 75 11.26 -5.64 7.48
CA VAL A 75 10.61 -4.33 7.39
C VAL A 75 9.10 -4.54 7.42
N ALA A 76 8.46 -4.05 8.47
CA ALA A 76 7.02 -4.17 8.71
C ALA A 76 6.24 -2.93 8.25
N THR A 77 4.92 -3.10 8.08
CA THR A 77 3.94 -2.03 7.81
C THR A 77 4.27 -1.24 6.54
N VAL A 78 4.57 -1.97 5.44
CA VAL A 78 5.02 -1.37 4.17
C VAL A 78 3.86 -0.87 3.30
N GLU A 79 2.63 -1.34 3.53
CA GLU A 79 1.45 -1.19 2.68
C GLU A 79 1.03 0.26 2.43
N HIS A 80 1.05 1.13 3.45
CA HIS A 80 0.61 2.52 3.30
C HIS A 80 1.57 3.35 2.44
N LEU A 81 2.88 3.15 2.64
CA LEU A 81 3.91 3.78 1.81
C LEU A 81 3.86 3.25 0.36
N LEU A 82 3.71 1.93 0.19
CA LEU A 82 3.55 1.32 -1.13
C LEU A 82 2.30 1.83 -1.85
N ALA A 83 1.17 2.02 -1.13
CA ALA A 83 -0.03 2.62 -1.69
C ALA A 83 0.21 4.06 -2.16
N ALA A 84 0.98 4.86 -1.41
CA ALA A 84 1.35 6.22 -1.82
C ALA A 84 2.23 6.23 -3.08
N LEU A 85 3.21 5.31 -3.16
CA LEU A 85 4.06 5.13 -4.34
C LEU A 85 3.23 4.72 -5.57
N ALA A 86 2.31 3.76 -5.41
CA ALA A 86 1.36 3.36 -6.44
C ALA A 86 0.50 4.54 -6.91
N GLY A 87 -0.05 5.31 -5.97
CA GLY A 87 -0.90 6.47 -6.22
C GLY A 87 -0.23 7.55 -7.07
N LEU A 88 1.06 7.76 -6.89
CA LEU A 88 1.87 8.72 -7.65
C LEU A 88 2.62 8.10 -8.84
N GLY A 89 2.53 6.77 -9.00
CA GLY A 89 3.17 6.04 -10.08
C GLY A 89 4.69 6.04 -10.00
N ILE A 90 5.27 6.01 -8.79
CA ILE A 90 6.72 5.96 -8.59
C ILE A 90 7.20 4.52 -8.73
N ASP A 91 8.06 4.28 -9.70
CA ASP A 91 8.57 2.94 -10.04
C ASP A 91 9.87 2.61 -9.31
N ASN A 92 10.74 3.61 -9.12
CA ASN A 92 12.10 3.41 -8.63
C ASN A 92 12.38 4.33 -7.43
N ILE A 93 12.67 3.74 -6.27
CA ILE A 93 12.94 4.48 -5.04
C ILE A 93 13.75 3.63 -4.06
N ASN A 94 14.70 4.25 -3.35
CA ASN A 94 15.37 3.66 -2.20
C ASN A 94 14.79 4.27 -0.91
N ILE A 95 14.45 3.42 0.05
CA ILE A 95 13.80 3.78 1.32
C ILE A 95 14.71 3.32 2.45
N ASP A 96 15.47 4.25 3.04
CA ASP A 96 16.34 3.96 4.18
C ASP A 96 15.51 4.05 5.47
N LEU A 97 15.65 3.05 6.35
CA LEU A 97 14.94 2.95 7.63
C LEU A 97 15.94 2.67 8.77
N SER A 98 15.81 3.42 9.86
CA SER A 98 16.60 3.23 11.09
C SER A 98 15.97 2.26 12.09
N ALA A 99 14.93 1.52 11.69
CA ALA A 99 14.19 0.59 12.54
C ALA A 99 13.45 -0.46 11.68
N PRO A 100 12.96 -1.56 12.25
CA PRO A 100 12.34 -2.67 11.51
C PRO A 100 10.92 -2.37 11.00
N GLU A 101 10.45 -1.14 11.03
CA GLU A 101 9.09 -0.79 10.66
C GLU A 101 9.03 0.56 9.95
N VAL A 102 8.20 0.69 8.92
CA VAL A 102 7.88 1.98 8.30
C VAL A 102 7.08 2.82 9.30
N PRO A 103 7.38 4.13 9.47
CA PRO A 103 6.63 4.95 10.42
C PRO A 103 5.16 5.01 10.03
N ILE A 104 4.26 4.88 11.02
CA ILE A 104 2.80 4.83 10.78
C ILE A 104 2.24 6.18 10.33
N MET A 105 2.92 7.27 10.64
CA MET A 105 2.48 8.63 10.37
C MET A 105 1.10 8.92 11.00
N ASP A 106 0.10 9.29 10.21
CA ASP A 106 -1.27 9.50 10.66
C ASP A 106 -2.19 8.28 10.45
N GLY A 107 -1.60 7.13 10.08
CA GLY A 107 -2.34 5.89 9.77
C GLY A 107 -2.89 5.80 8.36
N SER A 108 -2.61 6.77 7.50
CA SER A 108 -3.03 6.80 6.08
C SER A 108 -1.84 6.93 5.13
N ALA A 109 -2.08 6.98 3.81
CA ALA A 109 -1.06 7.23 2.81
C ALA A 109 -0.76 8.74 2.60
N ALA A 110 -1.60 9.65 3.12
CA ALA A 110 -1.52 11.07 2.81
C ALA A 110 -0.20 11.74 3.23
N PRO A 111 0.39 11.49 4.40
CA PRO A 111 1.68 12.06 4.76
C PRO A 111 2.82 11.62 3.84
N PHE A 112 2.80 10.37 3.38
CA PHE A 112 3.79 9.88 2.41
C PHE A 112 3.63 10.58 1.06
N ILE A 113 2.41 10.79 0.60
CA ILE A 113 2.13 11.56 -0.63
C ILE A 113 2.69 12.97 -0.51
N PHE A 114 2.46 13.64 0.63
CA PHE A 114 3.01 14.97 0.89
C PHE A 114 4.54 14.99 0.80
N LEU A 115 5.21 14.01 1.40
CA LEU A 115 6.68 13.87 1.33
C LEU A 115 7.15 13.66 -0.11
N LEU A 116 6.54 12.71 -0.84
CA LEU A 116 6.90 12.37 -2.20
C LEU A 116 6.71 13.56 -3.17
N GLN A 117 5.60 14.30 -3.03
CA GLN A 117 5.35 15.51 -3.81
C GLN A 117 6.33 16.63 -3.45
N SER A 118 6.66 16.79 -2.17
CA SER A 118 7.65 17.78 -1.69
C SER A 118 9.07 17.48 -2.20
N ALA A 119 9.44 16.21 -2.33
CA ALA A 119 10.71 15.80 -2.95
C ALA A 119 10.75 16.08 -4.47
N GLY A 120 9.57 16.26 -5.07
CA GLY A 120 9.39 16.33 -6.51
C GLY A 120 9.50 14.95 -7.19
N ILE A 121 8.77 14.78 -8.28
CA ILE A 121 8.76 13.55 -9.08
C ILE A 121 9.44 13.82 -10.40
N GLU A 122 10.30 12.92 -10.86
CA GLU A 122 11.03 12.98 -12.12
C GLU A 122 10.69 11.79 -13.00
N GLU A 123 10.41 12.05 -14.28
CA GLU A 123 10.27 11.01 -15.30
C GLU A 123 11.63 10.57 -15.82
N GLN A 124 11.85 9.27 -15.83
CA GLN A 124 13.11 8.64 -16.24
C GLN A 124 13.03 8.16 -17.69
N ASN A 125 14.19 8.07 -18.37
CA ASN A 125 14.24 7.65 -19.76
C ASN A 125 14.13 6.12 -19.94
N ALA A 126 13.02 5.55 -19.42
CA ALA A 126 12.66 4.15 -19.57
C ALA A 126 11.13 4.00 -19.61
N ALA A 127 10.62 3.01 -20.35
CA ALA A 127 9.20 2.73 -20.43
C ALA A 127 8.67 2.26 -19.06
N LYS A 128 7.53 2.83 -18.63
CA LYS A 128 6.80 2.32 -17.47
C LYS A 128 6.18 0.97 -17.81
N ARG A 129 6.40 0.01 -16.93
CA ARG A 129 5.89 -1.36 -17.07
C ARG A 129 4.63 -1.55 -16.27
N PHE A 130 3.77 -2.45 -16.76
CA PHE A 130 2.52 -2.85 -16.12
C PHE A 130 2.40 -4.36 -16.16
N ILE A 131 1.78 -4.93 -15.13
CA ILE A 131 1.30 -6.31 -15.14
C ILE A 131 -0.15 -6.30 -15.58
N ARG A 132 -0.43 -6.85 -16.77
CA ARG A 132 -1.79 -6.99 -17.29
C ARG A 132 -2.32 -8.38 -16.98
N ILE A 133 -3.49 -8.42 -16.34
CA ILE A 133 -4.19 -9.67 -16.04
C ILE A 133 -4.89 -10.19 -17.28
N LYS A 134 -4.62 -11.44 -17.66
CA LYS A 134 -5.15 -12.11 -18.86
C LYS A 134 -6.30 -13.06 -18.57
N LYS A 135 -6.30 -13.68 -17.41
CA LYS A 135 -7.36 -14.59 -16.96
C LYS A 135 -7.62 -14.44 -15.46
N LYS A 136 -8.76 -14.94 -15.02
CA LYS A 136 -9.14 -14.91 -13.61
C LYS A 136 -8.20 -15.79 -12.78
N ILE A 137 -7.70 -15.23 -11.68
CA ILE A 137 -7.05 -15.93 -10.57
C ILE A 137 -7.86 -15.67 -9.32
N ARG A 138 -8.11 -16.68 -8.50
CA ARG A 138 -8.86 -16.58 -7.26
C ARG A 138 -8.25 -17.47 -6.18
N VAL A 139 -8.21 -16.94 -4.96
CA VAL A 139 -7.85 -17.67 -3.74
C VAL A 139 -8.95 -17.52 -2.72
N GLU A 140 -9.13 -18.54 -1.87
CA GLU A 140 -10.18 -18.60 -0.87
C GLU A 140 -9.63 -19.13 0.46
N ASP A 141 -10.22 -18.67 1.56
CA ASP A 141 -9.97 -19.15 2.92
C ASP A 141 -11.27 -19.09 3.71
N GLY A 142 -11.95 -20.23 3.83
CA GLY A 142 -13.31 -20.31 4.37
C GLY A 142 -14.30 -19.50 3.52
N ASP A 143 -14.96 -18.52 4.13
CA ASP A 143 -15.88 -17.60 3.44
C ASP A 143 -15.21 -16.38 2.82
N LYS A 144 -13.90 -16.21 3.07
CA LYS A 144 -13.10 -15.09 2.56
C LYS A 144 -12.55 -15.42 1.18
N TRP A 145 -12.42 -14.42 0.33
CA TRP A 145 -11.81 -14.62 -0.98
C TRP A 145 -11.21 -13.33 -1.55
N ALA A 146 -10.23 -13.50 -2.43
CA ALA A 146 -9.68 -12.45 -3.25
C ALA A 146 -9.45 -12.97 -4.67
N GLU A 147 -9.68 -12.13 -5.69
CA GLU A 147 -9.52 -12.50 -7.09
C GLU A 147 -8.99 -11.36 -7.94
N LEU A 148 -8.25 -11.72 -8.98
CA LEU A 148 -7.87 -10.84 -10.07
C LEU A 148 -8.61 -11.25 -11.33
N ARG A 149 -9.05 -10.25 -12.11
CA ARG A 149 -9.75 -10.44 -13.40
C ARG A 149 -9.20 -9.52 -14.47
N PRO A 150 -9.28 -9.90 -15.76
CA PRO A 150 -9.03 -8.97 -16.84
C PRO A 150 -9.94 -7.73 -16.76
N PHE A 151 -9.34 -6.56 -16.85
CA PHE A 151 -10.04 -5.26 -16.90
C PHE A 151 -9.12 -4.25 -17.58
N ASN A 152 -9.68 -3.33 -18.36
CA ASN A 152 -8.91 -2.29 -19.04
C ASN A 152 -8.82 -1.03 -18.14
N GLY A 153 -7.94 -1.08 -17.18
CA GLY A 153 -7.73 -0.11 -16.11
C GLY A 153 -7.21 -0.83 -14.88
N PHE A 154 -7.18 -0.14 -13.73
CA PHE A 154 -7.02 -0.80 -12.45
C PHE A 154 -8.24 -0.49 -11.59
N LYS A 155 -9.02 -1.51 -11.29
CA LYS A 155 -10.21 -1.39 -10.46
C LYS A 155 -10.02 -2.20 -9.19
N VAL A 156 -10.43 -1.65 -8.06
CA VAL A 156 -10.48 -2.35 -6.77
C VAL A 156 -11.92 -2.32 -6.26
N ASP A 157 -12.50 -3.49 -6.02
CA ASP A 157 -13.84 -3.70 -5.44
C ASP A 157 -13.67 -4.51 -4.16
N PHE A 158 -13.82 -3.88 -3.03
CA PHE A 158 -13.55 -4.48 -1.73
C PHE A 158 -14.80 -4.47 -0.85
N GLU A 159 -15.08 -5.59 -0.20
CA GLU A 159 -16.15 -5.72 0.77
C GLU A 159 -15.60 -6.30 2.08
N VAL A 160 -15.85 -5.59 3.18
CA VAL A 160 -15.57 -6.05 4.55
C VAL A 160 -16.85 -6.49 5.23
N TYR A 161 -16.73 -7.26 6.30
CA TYR A 161 -17.85 -7.60 7.15
C TYR A 161 -17.43 -7.55 8.61
N PHE A 162 -17.94 -6.56 9.32
CA PHE A 162 -17.77 -6.42 10.76
C PHE A 162 -19.14 -6.36 11.43
N ASN A 163 -19.39 -7.28 12.37
CA ASN A 163 -20.59 -7.26 13.18
C ASN A 163 -20.41 -6.29 14.35
N HIS A 164 -20.69 -5.01 14.09
CA HIS A 164 -20.53 -3.94 15.08
C HIS A 164 -21.52 -2.79 14.77
N PRO A 165 -22.11 -2.11 15.79
CA PRO A 165 -23.12 -1.07 15.60
C PRO A 165 -22.72 0.08 14.65
N VAL A 166 -21.45 0.47 14.62
CA VAL A 166 -20.94 1.49 13.69
C VAL A 166 -21.05 0.99 12.25
N PHE A 167 -20.63 -0.26 11.97
CA PHE A 167 -20.64 -0.83 10.64
C PHE A 167 -22.05 -1.12 10.09
N ASN A 168 -23.07 -1.22 10.97
CA ASN A 168 -24.46 -1.35 10.54
C ASN A 168 -25.02 -0.05 9.93
N LYS A 169 -24.31 1.08 10.09
CA LYS A 169 -24.74 2.41 9.65
C LYS A 169 -23.95 2.96 8.48
N ILE A 170 -22.93 2.25 8.02
CA ILE A 170 -22.01 2.69 6.97
C ILE A 170 -21.85 1.58 5.93
N ASP A 171 -21.51 1.99 4.71
CA ASP A 171 -21.23 1.04 3.65
C ASP A 171 -19.96 0.24 3.95
N GLN A 172 -20.10 -1.08 3.93
CA GLN A 172 -18.99 -2.01 4.10
C GLN A 172 -18.42 -2.51 2.75
N ARG A 173 -18.91 -1.97 1.63
CA ARG A 173 -18.37 -2.22 0.30
C ARG A 173 -18.07 -0.91 -0.40
N ALA A 174 -16.94 -0.87 -1.09
CA ALA A 174 -16.55 0.27 -1.92
C ALA A 174 -15.81 -0.21 -3.17
N GLN A 175 -15.87 0.59 -4.22
CA GLN A 175 -15.18 0.35 -5.47
C GLN A 175 -14.48 1.63 -5.91
N ILE A 176 -13.29 1.49 -6.50
CA ILE A 176 -12.55 2.58 -7.10
C ILE A 176 -12.02 2.17 -8.49
N ASP A 177 -12.18 3.06 -9.47
CA ASP A 177 -11.42 3.04 -10.71
C ASP A 177 -10.16 3.89 -10.49
N PHE A 178 -9.01 3.22 -10.46
CA PHE A 178 -7.76 3.83 -10.03
C PHE A 178 -7.18 4.77 -11.07
N SER A 179 -6.86 5.95 -10.60
CA SER A 179 -5.97 6.94 -11.21
C SER A 179 -5.27 7.70 -10.08
N SER A 180 -4.21 8.45 -10.36
CA SER A 180 -3.65 9.32 -9.32
C SER A 180 -4.71 10.25 -8.71
N SER A 181 -5.59 10.83 -9.54
CA SER A 181 -6.61 11.76 -9.07
C SER A 181 -7.66 11.10 -8.16
N SER A 182 -8.18 9.93 -8.54
CA SER A 182 -9.16 9.21 -7.71
C SER A 182 -8.49 8.69 -6.42
N PHE A 183 -7.26 8.16 -6.50
CA PHE A 183 -6.53 7.73 -5.32
C PHE A 183 -6.31 8.87 -4.33
N LEU A 184 -5.80 10.02 -4.80
CA LEU A 184 -5.55 11.19 -3.95
C LEU A 184 -6.82 11.71 -3.28
N LYS A 185 -7.93 11.76 -4.01
CA LYS A 185 -9.20 12.32 -3.55
C LYS A 185 -9.98 11.37 -2.67
N GLU A 186 -10.05 10.09 -3.03
CA GLU A 186 -11.04 9.15 -2.52
C GLU A 186 -10.43 8.09 -1.58
N VAL A 187 -9.10 7.87 -1.61
CA VAL A 187 -8.46 6.76 -0.88
C VAL A 187 -7.37 7.22 0.07
N SER A 188 -6.50 8.10 -0.37
CA SER A 188 -5.20 8.36 0.26
C SER A 188 -5.24 8.74 1.75
N ARG A 189 -6.34 9.33 2.21
CA ARG A 189 -6.52 9.83 3.58
C ARG A 189 -7.21 8.85 4.52
N ALA A 190 -7.62 7.67 4.03
CA ALA A 190 -8.27 6.65 4.85
C ALA A 190 -7.29 6.07 5.88
N ARG A 191 -7.65 6.18 7.16
CA ARG A 191 -6.82 5.73 8.29
C ARG A 191 -7.05 4.26 8.60
N THR A 192 -6.00 3.62 9.11
CA THR A 192 -6.10 2.32 9.77
C THR A 192 -7.01 2.40 11.00
N PHE A 193 -7.49 1.26 11.47
CA PHE A 193 -8.43 1.21 12.59
C PHE A 193 -8.23 -0.03 13.46
N CYS A 194 -8.67 0.06 14.72
CA CYS A 194 -8.67 -1.06 15.64
C CYS A 194 -9.88 -1.00 16.59
N PHE A 195 -10.21 -2.16 17.17
CA PHE A 195 -11.17 -2.25 18.25
C PHE A 195 -10.45 -2.16 19.60
N LEU A 196 -10.94 -1.29 20.48
CA LEU A 196 -10.34 -1.06 21.80
C LEU A 196 -10.19 -2.36 22.59
N ARG A 197 -11.18 -3.26 22.50
CA ARG A 197 -11.16 -4.58 23.15
C ARG A 197 -9.97 -5.46 22.75
N ASP A 198 -9.42 -5.25 21.55
CA ASP A 198 -8.31 -6.07 21.05
C ASP A 198 -6.94 -5.46 21.41
N VAL A 199 -6.90 -4.16 21.78
CA VAL A 199 -5.65 -3.42 22.02
C VAL A 199 -4.83 -4.01 23.15
N GLU A 200 -5.45 -4.39 24.26
CA GLU A 200 -4.74 -4.96 25.42
C GLU A 200 -4.05 -6.29 25.05
N ALA A 201 -4.79 -7.20 24.43
CA ALA A 201 -4.26 -8.48 23.96
C ALA A 201 -3.16 -8.32 22.89
N LEU A 202 -3.26 -7.29 22.05
CA LEU A 202 -2.22 -6.97 21.06
C LEU A 202 -0.95 -6.42 21.74
N ARG A 203 -1.09 -5.57 22.76
CA ARG A 203 0.04 -5.05 23.54
C ARG A 203 0.78 -6.13 24.32
N GLU A 204 0.07 -7.11 24.87
CA GLU A 204 0.69 -8.28 25.51
C GLU A 204 1.57 -9.09 24.52
N ARG A 205 1.27 -8.99 23.22
CA ARG A 205 2.05 -9.62 22.14
C ARG A 205 3.09 -8.68 21.52
N ASN A 206 3.38 -7.54 22.17
CA ASN A 206 4.26 -6.48 21.67
C ASN A 206 3.82 -5.92 20.31
N LEU A 207 2.51 -5.80 20.09
CA LEU A 207 1.91 -5.16 18.91
C LEU A 207 1.20 -3.88 19.32
N THR A 208 1.05 -2.95 18.39
CA THR A 208 0.35 -1.66 18.57
C THR A 208 0.92 -0.77 19.68
N LEU A 209 2.22 -0.92 20.00
CA LEU A 209 2.86 -0.14 21.08
C LEU A 209 2.93 1.37 20.75
N GLY A 210 3.05 1.72 19.46
CA GLY A 210 3.01 3.10 18.97
C GLY A 210 1.62 3.57 18.53
N GLY A 211 0.59 2.75 18.71
CA GLY A 211 -0.80 3.09 18.34
C GLY A 211 -1.41 4.15 19.25
N SER A 212 -2.08 5.13 18.64
CA SER A 212 -2.82 6.21 19.30
C SER A 212 -4.01 6.64 18.45
N MET A 213 -4.89 7.50 19.02
CA MET A 213 -5.97 8.10 18.24
C MET A 213 -5.49 9.10 17.17
N ASP A 214 -4.22 9.50 17.21
CA ASP A 214 -3.62 10.35 16.16
C ASP A 214 -3.27 9.57 14.89
N ASN A 215 -3.10 8.23 15.01
CA ASN A 215 -2.66 7.38 13.90
C ASN A 215 -3.57 6.17 13.62
N ALA A 216 -4.70 6.06 14.29
CA ALA A 216 -5.71 5.03 14.04
C ALA A 216 -7.11 5.50 14.42
N ILE A 217 -8.13 4.96 13.73
CA ILE A 217 -9.50 5.06 14.19
C ILE A 217 -9.71 3.99 15.25
N VAL A 218 -10.12 4.38 16.45
CA VAL A 218 -10.36 3.47 17.56
C VAL A 218 -11.86 3.35 17.82
N LEU A 219 -12.36 2.10 17.88
CA LEU A 219 -13.75 1.80 18.18
C LEU A 219 -13.85 1.09 19.53
N ASP A 220 -14.78 1.56 20.38
CA ASP A 220 -15.27 0.74 21.50
C ASP A 220 -16.39 -0.21 20.99
N ASP A 221 -17.15 -0.84 21.87
CA ASP A 221 -18.23 -1.77 21.48
C ASP A 221 -19.44 -1.09 20.81
N TYR A 222 -19.52 0.25 20.80
CA TYR A 222 -20.70 1.00 20.36
C TYR A 222 -20.40 2.12 19.36
N ARG A 223 -19.22 2.76 19.44
CA ARG A 223 -18.93 3.99 18.72
C ARG A 223 -17.45 4.15 18.36
N ILE A 224 -17.19 5.15 17.54
CA ILE A 224 -15.83 5.67 17.25
C ILE A 224 -15.45 6.60 18.39
N LEU A 225 -14.22 6.44 18.90
CA LEU A 225 -13.67 7.25 20.01
C LEU A 225 -12.96 8.52 19.56
N ASN A 226 -12.48 8.57 18.32
CA ASN A 226 -11.84 9.76 17.76
C ASN A 226 -12.83 10.93 17.70
N GLU A 227 -12.51 12.04 18.35
CA GLU A 227 -13.40 13.23 18.44
C GLU A 227 -13.71 13.81 17.05
N ASP A 228 -12.73 13.82 16.14
CA ASP A 228 -12.87 14.33 14.76
C ASP A 228 -13.71 13.40 13.85
N GLY A 229 -14.11 12.22 14.34
CA GLY A 229 -14.88 11.25 13.56
C GLY A 229 -14.14 10.67 12.36
N LEU A 230 -14.87 10.40 11.27
CA LEU A 230 -14.36 9.82 10.03
C LEU A 230 -14.01 10.90 8.99
N ARG A 231 -12.96 10.64 8.20
CA ARG A 231 -12.54 11.45 7.04
C ARG A 231 -13.37 11.15 5.78
N TYR A 232 -13.89 9.92 5.67
CA TYR A 232 -14.81 9.46 4.63
C TYR A 232 -15.99 8.74 5.27
N ALA A 233 -17.16 8.82 4.66
CA ALA A 233 -18.38 8.18 5.19
C ALA A 233 -18.22 6.67 5.42
N ASN A 234 -17.39 6.02 4.62
CA ASN A 234 -17.07 4.58 4.63
C ASN A 234 -15.55 4.33 4.78
N GLU A 235 -14.89 5.12 5.63
CA GLU A 235 -13.41 5.16 5.75
C GLU A 235 -12.78 3.78 5.98
N PHE A 236 -13.45 2.88 6.70
CA PHE A 236 -12.92 1.55 7.01
C PHE A 236 -12.70 0.68 5.76
N VAL A 237 -13.70 0.60 4.87
CA VAL A 237 -13.54 -0.16 3.63
C VAL A 237 -12.64 0.57 2.63
N ILE A 238 -12.61 1.90 2.63
CA ILE A 238 -11.66 2.67 1.82
C ILE A 238 -10.23 2.41 2.29
N HIS A 239 -9.98 2.29 3.58
CA HIS A 239 -8.66 1.90 4.09
C HIS A 239 -8.26 0.49 3.62
N LYS A 240 -9.19 -0.47 3.58
CA LYS A 240 -8.91 -1.80 3.01
C LYS A 240 -8.59 -1.75 1.52
N ILE A 241 -9.17 -0.83 0.77
CA ILE A 241 -8.76 -0.55 -0.62
C ILE A 241 -7.34 0.02 -0.67
N LEU A 242 -6.99 0.95 0.23
CA LEU A 242 -5.64 1.50 0.35
C LEU A 242 -4.62 0.37 0.59
N ASP A 243 -4.87 -0.49 1.57
CA ASP A 243 -4.04 -1.66 1.89
C ASP A 243 -3.86 -2.56 0.66
N ALA A 244 -4.95 -2.89 -0.03
CA ALA A 244 -4.93 -3.77 -1.19
C ALA A 244 -4.14 -3.17 -2.38
N ILE A 245 -4.20 -1.85 -2.57
CA ILE A 245 -3.38 -1.14 -3.58
C ILE A 245 -1.89 -1.21 -3.21
N GLY A 246 -1.56 -1.01 -1.94
CA GLY A 246 -0.19 -1.12 -1.43
C GLY A 246 0.37 -2.54 -1.55
N ASP A 247 -0.40 -3.54 -1.11
CA ASP A 247 -0.05 -4.95 -1.23
C ASP A 247 0.15 -5.37 -2.70
N ALA A 248 -0.71 -4.87 -3.62
CA ALA A 248 -0.58 -5.14 -5.05
C ALA A 248 0.67 -4.51 -5.66
N TYR A 249 1.16 -3.40 -5.10
CA TYR A 249 2.36 -2.73 -5.62
C TYR A 249 3.66 -3.49 -5.31
N LEU A 250 3.61 -4.48 -4.40
CA LEU A 250 4.68 -5.48 -4.21
C LEU A 250 4.99 -6.29 -5.47
N LEU A 251 4.07 -6.37 -6.43
CA LEU A 251 4.32 -6.99 -7.74
C LEU A 251 5.39 -6.24 -8.56
N GLY A 252 5.88 -5.09 -8.08
CA GLY A 252 6.95 -4.29 -8.68
C GLY A 252 6.50 -3.37 -9.82
N HIS A 253 5.27 -3.54 -10.31
CA HIS A 253 4.69 -2.76 -11.39
C HIS A 253 3.21 -2.47 -11.14
N SER A 254 2.71 -1.39 -11.76
CA SER A 254 1.28 -1.08 -11.71
C SER A 254 0.46 -2.18 -12.39
N LEU A 255 -0.69 -2.49 -11.82
CA LEU A 255 -1.57 -3.56 -12.28
C LEU A 255 -2.61 -3.03 -13.28
N ILE A 256 -2.83 -3.75 -14.37
CA ILE A 256 -3.96 -3.58 -15.29
C ILE A 256 -4.86 -4.79 -15.11
N GLY A 257 -5.97 -4.59 -14.42
CA GLY A 257 -6.91 -5.64 -14.05
C GLY A 257 -7.91 -5.16 -13.00
N GLU A 258 -8.84 -6.01 -12.61
CA GLU A 258 -9.76 -5.79 -11.50
C GLU A 258 -9.37 -6.68 -10.33
N LEU A 259 -9.11 -6.08 -9.16
CA LEU A 259 -8.95 -6.77 -7.90
C LEU A 259 -10.27 -6.71 -7.14
N ARG A 260 -10.84 -7.87 -6.83
CA ARG A 260 -12.05 -8.00 -6.03
C ARG A 260 -11.76 -8.80 -4.79
N ALA A 261 -12.30 -8.36 -3.65
CA ALA A 261 -12.03 -9.03 -2.38
C ALA A 261 -13.24 -8.96 -1.45
N TYR A 262 -13.46 -10.06 -0.73
CA TYR A 262 -14.45 -10.17 0.33
C TYR A 262 -13.78 -10.66 1.61
N LYS A 263 -13.86 -9.86 2.67
CA LYS A 263 -13.21 -10.13 3.97
C LYS A 263 -11.72 -10.42 3.89
N SER A 264 -11.05 -9.97 2.82
CA SER A 264 -9.62 -10.19 2.64
C SER A 264 -8.79 -9.34 3.61
N GLY A 265 -7.56 -9.74 3.79
CA GLY A 265 -6.51 -9.03 4.50
C GLY A 265 -5.16 -9.32 3.83
N HIS A 266 -4.07 -8.86 4.44
CA HIS A 266 -2.72 -8.96 3.87
C HIS A 266 -2.30 -10.40 3.52
N ASP A 267 -2.66 -11.40 4.34
CA ASP A 267 -2.37 -12.81 4.07
C ASP A 267 -3.02 -13.29 2.77
N LEU A 268 -4.32 -13.05 2.63
CA LEU A 268 -5.07 -13.52 1.44
C LEU A 268 -4.71 -12.71 0.19
N ASN A 269 -4.44 -11.41 0.33
CA ASN A 269 -3.90 -10.57 -0.74
C ASN A 269 -2.56 -11.15 -1.22
N ASN A 270 -1.64 -11.46 -0.30
CA ASN A 270 -0.34 -12.03 -0.66
C ASN A 270 -0.46 -13.40 -1.32
N LYS A 271 -1.34 -14.29 -0.82
CA LYS A 271 -1.64 -15.58 -1.47
C LYS A 271 -2.13 -15.39 -2.91
N LEU A 272 -2.97 -14.38 -3.15
CA LEU A 272 -3.45 -14.05 -4.50
C LEU A 272 -2.31 -13.63 -5.43
N PHE A 273 -1.40 -12.74 -4.96
CA PHE A 273 -0.28 -12.29 -5.78
C PHE A 273 0.75 -13.40 -6.03
N ARG A 274 1.00 -14.26 -5.04
CA ARG A 274 1.81 -15.48 -5.23
C ARG A 274 1.18 -16.43 -6.25
N ALA A 275 -0.13 -16.65 -6.18
CA ALA A 275 -0.85 -17.48 -7.16
C ALA A 275 -0.81 -16.88 -8.57
N LEU A 276 -0.88 -15.56 -8.71
CA LEU A 276 -0.70 -14.87 -9.98
C LEU A 276 0.68 -15.14 -10.56
N LEU A 277 1.74 -14.92 -9.77
CA LEU A 277 3.12 -15.10 -10.24
C LEU A 277 3.44 -16.56 -10.60
N ALA A 278 2.82 -17.52 -9.92
CA ALA A 278 2.98 -18.94 -10.19
C ALA A 278 2.33 -19.39 -11.51
N ASP A 279 1.39 -18.63 -12.07
CA ASP A 279 0.73 -18.91 -13.35
C ASP A 279 1.11 -17.85 -14.40
N GLU A 280 2.25 -18.04 -15.05
CA GLU A 280 2.76 -17.14 -16.09
C GLU A 280 1.77 -16.92 -17.26
N SER A 281 0.82 -17.83 -17.46
CA SER A 281 -0.21 -17.67 -18.50
C SER A 281 -1.34 -16.71 -18.08
N ALA A 282 -1.42 -16.34 -16.79
CA ALA A 282 -2.46 -15.48 -16.24
C ALA A 282 -2.18 -13.98 -16.39
N TRP A 283 -0.97 -13.61 -16.73
CA TRP A 283 -0.56 -12.22 -16.85
C TRP A 283 0.48 -12.02 -17.96
N GLU A 284 0.75 -10.78 -18.27
CA GLU A 284 1.82 -10.37 -19.18
C GLU A 284 2.35 -8.99 -18.77
N GLU A 285 3.63 -8.73 -19.04
CA GLU A 285 4.20 -7.40 -18.89
C GLU A 285 3.90 -6.58 -20.15
N VAL A 286 3.43 -5.34 -19.97
CA VAL A 286 3.13 -4.43 -21.07
C VAL A 286 3.67 -3.02 -20.80
N THR A 287 3.96 -2.31 -21.89
CA THR A 287 4.38 -0.90 -21.90
C THR A 287 3.55 -0.11 -22.90
N PHE A 288 3.54 1.22 -22.79
CA PHE A 288 2.79 2.11 -23.67
C PHE A 288 3.73 3.15 -24.33
N GLU A 289 3.98 3.00 -25.62
CA GLU A 289 4.74 3.97 -26.41
C GLU A 289 4.02 5.32 -26.58
N ASP A 290 2.70 5.33 -26.46
CA ASP A 290 1.85 6.51 -26.42
C ASP A 290 1.11 6.53 -25.08
N SER A 291 1.43 7.50 -24.24
CA SER A 291 0.85 7.65 -22.89
C SER A 291 -0.68 7.72 -22.88
N ARG A 292 -1.32 8.18 -23.99
CA ARG A 292 -2.79 8.22 -24.13
C ARG A 292 -3.43 6.83 -24.24
N LYS A 293 -2.67 5.81 -24.63
CA LYS A 293 -3.14 4.43 -24.73
C LYS A 293 -3.10 3.68 -23.40
N SER A 294 -2.45 4.26 -22.40
CA SER A 294 -2.50 3.70 -21.04
C SER A 294 -3.90 3.83 -20.47
N PRO A 295 -4.46 2.74 -19.92
CA PRO A 295 -5.78 2.80 -19.28
C PRO A 295 -5.72 3.41 -17.88
N ILE A 296 -4.51 3.69 -17.36
CA ILE A 296 -4.30 4.31 -16.06
C ILE A 296 -3.65 5.67 -16.27
N SER A 297 -4.23 6.73 -15.67
CA SER A 297 -3.69 8.07 -15.71
C SER A 297 -2.98 8.43 -14.41
N TYR A 298 -1.79 8.99 -14.55
CA TYR A 298 -1.01 9.53 -13.43
C TYR A 298 -0.98 11.05 -13.48
N ALA A 299 -1.06 11.68 -12.31
CA ALA A 299 -0.89 13.13 -12.20
C ALA A 299 0.44 13.56 -12.84
N THR A 300 0.39 14.65 -13.59
CA THR A 300 1.61 15.24 -14.18
C THR A 300 2.52 15.67 -13.04
N PRO A 301 3.83 15.36 -13.09
CA PRO A 301 4.77 15.89 -12.12
C PRO A 301 4.66 17.43 -12.14
N SER A 302 4.33 18.03 -10.98
CA SER A 302 4.35 19.48 -10.86
C SER A 302 5.81 19.93 -10.93
N TYR A 303 6.14 20.73 -11.94
CA TYR A 303 7.40 21.46 -11.95
C TYR A 303 7.24 22.60 -10.94
N ALA A 304 7.76 22.39 -9.71
CA ALA A 304 7.90 23.46 -8.74
C ALA A 304 9.13 24.30 -9.12
#